data_34034c3db533a27cc81be56ba65bef05
#
_entry.id   34034c3db533a27cc81be56ba65bef05
#
_cell.length_a   1.000
_cell.length_b   1.000
_cell.length_c   1.000
_cell.angle_alpha   90.00
_cell.angle_beta   90.00
_cell.angle_gamma   90.00
#
_symmetry.space_group_name_H-M   'P 1'
#
loop_
_entity.id
_entity.type
_entity.pdbx_description
1 polymer ?
#
loop_
_entity_poly.entity_id
_entity_poly.type
_entity_poly.pdbx_seq_one_letter_code
_entity_poly.pdbx_strand_id
1 'polypeptide(L)'
;MICCSYCETENKEDLEQCSFCGVELRSQRPKLKDFVYLELCERPFQELALFHTYDLLVLLRMVRAERTKAYDLMRTVQKAPEGVEIDLESLKYGESEYRRYTARMKLIEGILMDRMGYKPKRVDDKLLESLKAKIRGT
;
A
#
# COMPACT_ATOMS: atom_id res chain seq x y z
N MET A 1 3.70 -13.19 31.96
CA MET A 1 3.17 -13.94 30.81
C MET A 1 2.97 -13.05 29.60
N ILE A 2 3.22 -13.58 28.41
CA ILE A 2 3.05 -12.84 27.17
C ILE A 2 1.78 -13.35 26.47
N CYS A 3 0.89 -12.43 26.16
CA CYS A 3 -0.32 -12.74 25.39
C CYS A 3 0.02 -12.76 23.89
N CYS A 4 -0.35 -13.82 23.20
CA CYS A 4 -0.12 -13.93 21.74
C CYS A 4 -0.98 -12.89 21.02
N SER A 5 -0.36 -12.12 20.12
CA SER A 5 -1.06 -11.07 19.36
C SER A 5 -2.01 -11.65 18.28
N TYR A 6 -1.88 -12.94 17.96
CA TYR A 6 -2.71 -13.59 16.93
C TYR A 6 -3.87 -14.40 17.51
N CYS A 7 -3.61 -15.28 18.47
CA CYS A 7 -4.65 -16.15 19.05
C CYS A 7 -5.05 -15.82 20.49
N GLU A 8 -4.40 -14.80 21.07
CA GLU A 8 -4.66 -14.31 22.43
C GLU A 8 -4.35 -15.32 23.56
N THR A 9 -3.68 -16.41 23.24
CA THR A 9 -3.25 -17.40 24.24
C THR A 9 -2.14 -16.82 25.13
N GLU A 10 -2.26 -17.01 26.44
CA GLU A 10 -1.21 -16.61 27.38
C GLU A 10 -0.04 -17.61 27.32
N ASN A 11 1.18 -17.09 27.20
CA ASN A 11 2.40 -17.88 27.10
C ASN A 11 3.41 -17.43 28.17
N LYS A 12 4.29 -18.36 28.53
CA LYS A 12 5.40 -18.04 29.43
C LYS A 12 6.38 -17.10 28.73
N GLU A 13 6.98 -16.19 29.49
CA GLU A 13 7.90 -15.17 28.96
C GLU A 13 9.16 -15.75 28.30
N ASP A 14 9.56 -16.96 28.66
CA ASP A 14 10.73 -17.65 28.10
C ASP A 14 10.48 -18.32 26.75
N LEU A 15 9.23 -18.40 26.30
CA LEU A 15 8.89 -18.98 25.02
C LEU A 15 9.14 -17.99 23.87
N GLU A 16 9.71 -18.48 22.77
CA GLU A 16 9.90 -17.71 21.55
C GLU A 16 8.69 -17.78 20.63
N GLN A 17 7.99 -18.94 20.67
CA GLN A 17 6.83 -19.17 19.83
C GLN A 17 5.61 -19.46 20.70
N CYS A 18 4.43 -19.06 20.21
CA CYS A 18 3.17 -19.38 20.88
C CYS A 18 2.97 -20.88 20.94
N SER A 19 2.64 -21.38 22.13
CA SER A 19 2.39 -22.81 22.37
C SER A 19 1.17 -23.33 21.62
N PHE A 20 0.25 -22.45 21.23
CA PHE A 20 -0.99 -22.82 20.57
C PHE A 20 -0.91 -22.69 19.06
N CYS A 21 -0.58 -21.49 18.53
CA CYS A 21 -0.60 -21.23 17.08
C CYS A 21 0.78 -21.24 16.41
N GLY A 22 1.87 -21.27 17.19
CA GLY A 22 3.23 -21.37 16.66
C GLY A 22 3.83 -20.05 16.15
N VAL A 23 3.11 -18.94 16.24
CA VAL A 23 3.63 -17.64 15.80
C VAL A 23 4.73 -17.15 16.74
N GLU A 24 5.68 -16.37 16.22
CA GLU A 24 6.70 -15.74 17.06
C GLU A 24 6.06 -14.72 18.00
N LEU A 25 6.23 -14.91 19.29
CA LEU A 25 5.60 -14.05 20.32
C LEU A 25 6.14 -12.62 20.32
N ARG A 26 7.36 -12.42 19.84
CA ARG A 26 7.99 -11.10 19.74
C ARG A 26 7.74 -10.39 18.44
N SER A 27 7.11 -11.06 17.48
CA SER A 27 6.68 -10.47 16.23
C SER A 27 5.50 -9.55 16.48
N GLN A 28 5.64 -8.29 16.10
CA GLN A 28 4.55 -7.34 16.27
C GLN A 28 3.64 -7.39 15.05
N ARG A 29 2.35 -7.53 15.33
CA ARG A 29 1.32 -7.43 14.32
C ARG A 29 1.27 -5.99 13.82
N PRO A 30 1.22 -5.76 12.49
CA PRO A 30 1.07 -4.40 11.97
C PRO A 30 -0.17 -3.71 12.57
N LYS A 31 0.02 -2.49 13.04
CA LYS A 31 -1.06 -1.68 13.60
C LYS A 31 -1.62 -0.74 12.56
N LEU A 32 -2.92 -0.50 12.63
CA LEU A 32 -3.60 0.47 11.78
C LEU A 32 -3.07 1.87 12.10
N LYS A 33 -2.75 2.64 11.05
CA LYS A 33 -2.35 4.04 11.19
C LYS A 33 -3.59 4.92 11.26
N ASP A 34 -3.50 6.03 12.01
CA ASP A 34 -4.60 7.00 12.06
C ASP A 34 -4.70 7.81 10.78
N PHE A 35 -3.59 7.97 10.08
CA PHE A 35 -3.53 8.79 8.87
C PHE A 35 -2.50 8.23 7.89
N VAL A 36 -2.93 8.08 6.63
CA VAL A 36 -2.06 7.66 5.52
C VAL A 36 -2.00 8.78 4.50
N TYR A 37 -0.80 9.18 4.12
CA TYR A 37 -0.56 10.24 3.13
C TYR A 37 0.35 9.72 2.02
N LEU A 38 0.26 10.36 0.85
CA LEU A 38 0.90 9.89 -0.39
C LEU A 38 2.40 9.67 -0.27
N GLU A 39 3.11 10.55 0.42
CA GLU A 39 4.56 10.50 0.56
C GLU A 39 5.06 9.23 1.24
N LEU A 40 4.19 8.52 1.96
CA LEU A 40 4.55 7.23 2.55
C LEU A 40 4.90 6.19 1.50
N CYS A 41 4.42 6.34 0.25
CA CYS A 41 4.75 5.41 -0.83
C CYS A 41 6.25 5.40 -1.17
N GLU A 42 6.98 6.44 -0.81
CA GLU A 42 8.43 6.54 -1.03
C GLU A 42 9.26 5.82 0.03
N ARG A 43 8.63 5.29 1.07
CA ARG A 43 9.34 4.53 2.10
C ARG A 43 9.92 3.24 1.53
N PRO A 44 11.05 2.75 2.08
CA PRO A 44 11.64 1.50 1.60
C PRO A 44 10.74 0.30 1.86
N PHE A 45 10.97 -0.78 1.13
CA PHE A 45 10.20 -2.01 1.24
C PHE A 45 10.06 -2.49 2.68
N GLN A 46 11.15 -2.46 3.46
CA GLN A 46 11.15 -2.94 4.84
C GLN A 46 10.14 -2.19 5.71
N GLU A 47 9.97 -0.89 5.49
CA GLU A 47 8.99 -0.09 6.22
C GLU A 47 7.56 -0.35 5.73
N LEU A 48 7.36 -0.38 4.40
CA LEU A 48 6.04 -0.64 3.82
C LEU A 48 5.53 -2.03 4.18
N ALA A 49 6.42 -3.00 4.28
CA ALA A 49 6.07 -4.38 4.66
C ALA A 49 5.56 -4.48 6.10
N LEU A 50 5.78 -3.46 6.92
CA LEU A 50 5.26 -3.40 8.30
C LEU A 50 3.91 -2.68 8.38
N PHE A 51 3.42 -2.10 7.30
CA PHE A 51 2.13 -1.42 7.30
C PHE A 51 0.98 -2.42 7.39
N HIS A 52 -0.11 -2.00 8.02
CA HIS A 52 -1.35 -2.78 8.02
C HIS A 52 -1.88 -2.90 6.59
N THR A 53 -2.51 -4.02 6.27
CA THR A 53 -3.05 -4.28 4.92
C THR A 53 -4.03 -3.19 4.48
N TYR A 54 -4.89 -2.72 5.40
CA TYR A 54 -5.82 -1.61 5.14
C TYR A 54 -5.07 -0.35 4.71
N ASP A 55 -4.01 0.01 5.43
CA ASP A 55 -3.21 1.20 5.13
C ASP A 55 -2.51 1.08 3.78
N LEU A 56 -2.03 -0.12 3.44
CA LEU A 56 -1.44 -0.39 2.13
C LEU A 56 -2.47 -0.22 1.01
N LEU A 57 -3.71 -0.64 1.22
CA LEU A 57 -4.78 -0.47 0.24
C LEU A 57 -5.15 1.01 0.04
N VAL A 58 -5.22 1.78 1.12
CA VAL A 58 -5.45 3.23 1.04
C VAL A 58 -4.31 3.90 0.26
N LEU A 59 -3.07 3.54 0.57
CA LEU A 59 -1.89 4.08 -0.11
C LEU A 59 -1.88 3.68 -1.59
N LEU A 60 -2.24 2.44 -1.91
CA LEU A 60 -2.33 1.96 -3.29
C LEU A 60 -3.33 2.78 -4.10
N ARG A 61 -4.49 3.10 -3.51
CA ARG A 61 -5.49 3.96 -4.16
C ARG A 61 -4.92 5.33 -4.49
N MET A 62 -4.20 5.93 -3.55
CA MET A 62 -3.56 7.23 -3.75
C MET A 62 -2.51 7.19 -4.86
N VAL A 63 -1.66 6.17 -4.85
CA VAL A 63 -0.58 6.00 -5.84
C VAL A 63 -1.16 5.77 -7.23
N ARG A 64 -2.20 4.95 -7.35
CA ARG A 64 -2.89 4.71 -8.62
C ARG A 64 -3.51 5.99 -9.19
N ALA A 65 -4.09 6.82 -8.31
CA ALA A 65 -4.67 8.11 -8.72
C ALA A 65 -3.60 9.06 -9.25
N GLU A 66 -2.46 9.15 -8.57
CA GLU A 66 -1.35 9.99 -9.04
C GLU A 66 -0.72 9.46 -10.32
N ARG A 67 -0.60 8.14 -10.45
CA ARG A 67 -0.12 7.51 -11.69
C ARG A 67 -1.04 7.86 -12.87
N THR A 68 -2.34 7.82 -12.67
CA THR A 68 -3.33 8.18 -13.70
C THR A 68 -3.20 9.65 -14.09
N LYS A 69 -3.03 10.55 -13.13
CA LYS A 69 -2.80 11.97 -13.41
C LYS A 69 -1.55 12.20 -14.25
N ALA A 70 -0.46 11.52 -13.92
CA ALA A 70 0.79 11.61 -14.66
C ALA A 70 0.64 11.09 -16.09
N TYR A 71 -0.07 9.98 -16.27
CA TYR A 71 -0.36 9.41 -17.57
C TYR A 71 -1.22 10.36 -18.42
N ASP A 72 -2.25 10.95 -17.83
CA ASP A 72 -3.13 11.89 -18.53
C ASP A 72 -2.36 13.15 -18.96
N LEU A 73 -1.50 13.67 -18.11
CA LEU A 73 -0.63 14.80 -18.44
C LEU A 73 0.28 14.46 -19.62
N MET A 74 0.92 13.30 -19.59
CA MET A 74 1.80 12.84 -20.65
C MET A 74 1.02 12.71 -21.98
N ARG A 75 -0.16 12.11 -21.96
CA ARG A 75 -1.00 11.97 -23.16
C ARG A 75 -1.50 13.29 -23.70
N THR A 76 -1.89 14.22 -22.83
CA THR A 76 -2.34 15.55 -23.24
C THR A 76 -1.24 16.29 -23.99
N VAL A 77 -0.01 16.22 -23.49
CA VAL A 77 1.14 16.85 -24.16
C VAL A 77 1.44 16.18 -25.50
N GLN A 78 1.41 14.83 -25.55
CA GLN A 78 1.67 14.08 -26.79
C GLN A 78 0.64 14.31 -27.88
N LYS A 79 -0.62 14.63 -27.51
CA LYS A 79 -1.74 14.87 -28.42
C LYS A 79 -1.90 16.34 -28.84
N ALA A 80 -0.90 17.17 -28.57
CA ALA A 80 -0.95 18.58 -28.95
C ALA A 80 -1.23 18.72 -30.47
N PRO A 81 -2.12 19.63 -30.90
CA PRO A 81 -2.41 19.83 -32.33
C PRO A 81 -1.17 20.22 -33.12
N GLU A 82 -1.18 19.94 -34.43
CA GLU A 82 -0.11 20.40 -35.33
C GLU A 82 0.05 21.91 -35.24
N GLY A 83 1.30 22.36 -35.17
CA GLY A 83 1.63 23.78 -35.07
C GLY A 83 1.69 24.30 -33.63
N VAL A 84 1.33 23.49 -32.64
CA VAL A 84 1.52 23.80 -31.22
C VAL A 84 2.84 23.22 -30.77
N GLU A 85 3.65 24.06 -30.15
CA GLU A 85 4.95 23.64 -29.62
C GLU A 85 4.75 22.67 -28.43
N ILE A 86 5.35 21.48 -28.53
CA ILE A 86 5.30 20.49 -27.45
C ILE A 86 6.20 20.97 -26.31
N ASP A 87 5.65 21.08 -25.10
CA ASP A 87 6.41 21.38 -23.91
C ASP A 87 7.15 20.12 -23.46
N LEU A 88 8.43 20.00 -23.86
CA LEU A 88 9.28 18.86 -23.55
C LEU A 88 9.54 18.72 -22.05
N GLU A 89 9.56 19.80 -21.29
CA GLU A 89 9.75 19.73 -19.84
C GLU A 89 8.54 19.11 -19.16
N SER A 90 7.33 19.51 -19.56
CA SER A 90 6.10 18.92 -19.04
C SER A 90 5.99 17.44 -19.42
N LEU A 91 6.40 17.08 -20.63
CA LEU A 91 6.39 15.70 -21.09
C LEU A 91 7.35 14.84 -20.26
N LYS A 92 8.57 15.31 -20.06
CA LYS A 92 9.58 14.62 -19.23
C LYS A 92 9.12 14.50 -17.79
N TYR A 93 8.52 15.55 -17.25
CA TYR A 93 7.96 15.52 -15.89
C TYR A 93 6.88 14.46 -15.77
N GLY A 94 5.93 14.42 -16.70
CA GLY A 94 4.85 13.43 -16.72
C GLY A 94 5.38 12.00 -16.83
N GLU A 95 6.37 11.77 -17.70
CA GLU A 95 7.00 10.46 -17.85
C GLU A 95 7.74 10.02 -16.58
N SER A 96 8.47 10.94 -15.95
CA SER A 96 9.21 10.68 -14.71
C SER A 96 8.26 10.33 -13.57
N GLU A 97 7.20 11.10 -13.39
CA GLU A 97 6.18 10.84 -12.36
C GLU A 97 5.44 9.53 -12.62
N TYR A 98 5.09 9.25 -13.87
CA TYR A 98 4.44 8.00 -14.27
C TYR A 98 5.29 6.78 -13.91
N ARG A 99 6.59 6.82 -14.23
CA ARG A 99 7.53 5.74 -13.91
C ARG A 99 7.69 5.56 -12.41
N ARG A 100 7.81 6.67 -11.68
CA ARG A 100 7.96 6.66 -10.22
C ARG A 100 6.76 6.00 -9.56
N TYR A 101 5.56 6.48 -9.85
CA TYR A 101 4.35 5.93 -9.25
C TYR A 101 4.05 4.51 -9.72
N THR A 102 4.40 4.16 -10.94
CA THR A 102 4.28 2.78 -11.42
C THR A 102 5.16 1.84 -10.60
N ALA A 103 6.41 2.23 -10.34
CA ALA A 103 7.32 1.42 -9.52
C ALA A 103 6.83 1.27 -8.09
N ARG A 104 6.35 2.36 -7.47
CA ARG A 104 5.81 2.32 -6.11
C ARG A 104 4.52 1.51 -6.04
N MET A 105 3.66 1.64 -7.03
CA MET A 105 2.44 0.84 -7.16
C MET A 105 2.75 -0.66 -7.18
N LYS A 106 3.70 -1.07 -8.02
CA LYS A 106 4.09 -2.49 -8.15
C LYS A 106 4.67 -3.04 -6.86
N LEU A 107 5.42 -2.23 -6.13
CA LEU A 107 5.99 -2.64 -4.84
C LEU A 107 4.87 -2.89 -3.81
N ILE A 108 3.90 -1.99 -3.71
CA ILE A 108 2.75 -2.15 -2.80
C ILE A 108 1.89 -3.33 -3.23
N GLU A 109 1.63 -3.48 -4.53
CA GLU A 109 0.90 -4.63 -5.07
C GLU A 109 1.58 -5.96 -4.75
N GLY A 110 2.91 -5.99 -4.81
CA GLY A 110 3.69 -7.19 -4.45
C GLY A 110 3.49 -7.59 -2.99
N ILE A 111 3.52 -6.62 -2.08
CA ILE A 111 3.26 -6.88 -0.66
C ILE A 111 1.84 -7.41 -0.46
N LEU A 112 0.85 -6.80 -1.11
CA LEU A 112 -0.54 -7.23 -1.02
C LEU A 112 -0.74 -8.62 -1.60
N MET A 113 -0.07 -8.94 -2.71
CA MET A 113 -0.11 -10.28 -3.30
C MET A 113 0.38 -11.34 -2.32
N ASP A 114 1.48 -11.05 -1.60
CA ASP A 114 2.01 -11.97 -0.59
C ASP A 114 1.05 -12.18 0.58
N ARG A 115 0.34 -11.12 0.98
CA ARG A 115 -0.56 -11.18 2.14
C ARG A 115 -1.95 -11.73 1.82
N MET A 116 -2.50 -11.33 0.66
CA MET A 116 -3.90 -11.61 0.28
C MET A 116 -4.02 -12.73 -0.74
N GLY A 117 -2.92 -13.07 -1.43
CA GLY A 117 -2.94 -14.01 -2.55
C GLY A 117 -3.43 -13.40 -3.85
N TYR A 118 -3.80 -12.14 -3.85
CA TYR A 118 -4.19 -11.39 -5.04
C TYR A 118 -3.96 -9.90 -4.84
N LYS A 119 -3.96 -9.14 -5.93
CA LYS A 119 -3.94 -7.68 -5.87
C LYS A 119 -5.28 -7.16 -6.37
N PRO A 120 -5.99 -6.29 -5.62
CA PRO A 120 -7.27 -5.77 -6.06
C PRO A 120 -7.12 -4.95 -7.34
N LYS A 121 -7.98 -5.20 -8.33
CA LYS A 121 -8.01 -4.39 -9.55
C LYS A 121 -8.49 -2.97 -9.26
N ARG A 122 -9.36 -2.84 -8.26
CA ARG A 122 -9.96 -1.57 -7.87
C ARG A 122 -10.05 -1.50 -6.35
N VAL A 123 -9.55 -0.41 -5.80
CA VAL A 123 -9.69 -0.09 -4.38
C VAL A 123 -10.70 1.05 -4.27
N ASP A 124 -11.94 0.71 -3.96
CA ASP A 124 -13.03 1.68 -3.81
C ASP A 124 -13.43 1.82 -2.34
N ASP A 125 -14.31 2.77 -2.07
CA ASP A 125 -14.80 3.02 -0.71
C ASP A 125 -15.52 1.80 -0.13
N LYS A 126 -16.23 1.05 -0.96
CA LYS A 126 -16.94 -0.15 -0.54
C LYS A 126 -16.00 -1.22 0.00
N LEU A 127 -14.89 -1.46 -0.69
CA LEU A 127 -13.86 -2.40 -0.23
C LEU A 127 -13.25 -1.94 1.09
N LEU A 128 -12.88 -0.66 1.18
CA LEU A 128 -12.26 -0.10 2.37
C LEU A 128 -13.20 -0.11 3.57
N GLU A 129 -14.46 0.24 3.38
CA GLU A 129 -15.47 0.21 4.43
C GLU A 129 -15.71 -1.22 4.94
N SER A 130 -15.77 -2.19 4.03
CA SER A 130 -15.93 -3.60 4.38
C SER A 130 -14.78 -4.11 5.24
N LEU A 131 -13.54 -3.78 4.88
CA LEU A 131 -12.37 -4.16 5.66
C LEU A 131 -12.32 -3.46 7.02
N LYS A 132 -12.67 -2.17 7.05
CA LYS A 132 -12.71 -1.40 8.29
C LYS A 132 -13.73 -1.96 9.27
N ALA A 133 -14.89 -2.37 8.77
CA ALA A 133 -15.92 -3.03 9.58
C ALA A 133 -15.43 -4.33 10.19
N LYS A 134 -14.69 -5.15 9.43
CA LYS A 134 -14.09 -6.39 9.93
C LYS A 134 -13.05 -6.12 11.01
N ILE A 135 -12.23 -5.10 10.86
CA ILE A 135 -11.20 -4.72 11.83
C ILE A 135 -11.86 -4.28 13.15
N ARG A 136 -12.93 -3.50 13.06
CA ARG A 136 -13.66 -2.97 14.24
C ARG A 136 -14.61 -3.98 14.86
N GLY A 137 -15.09 -4.93 14.09
CA GLY A 137 -16.07 -5.94 14.53
C GLY A 137 -15.47 -7.09 15.32
N THR A 138 -14.16 -7.10 15.48
CA THR A 138 -13.43 -8.03 16.33
C THR A 138 -12.99 -7.33 17.60
#